data_2b1cd015509cac250a8f5d509499dfb3
#
_entry.id   2b1cd015509cac250a8f5d509499dfb3
#
_cell.length_a   1.000
_cell.length_b   1.000
_cell.length_c   1.000
_cell.angle_alpha   90.00
_cell.angle_beta   90.00
_cell.angle_gamma   90.00
#
_symmetry.space_group_name_H-M   'P 1'
#
loop_
_entity.id
_entity.type
_entity.pdbx_description
1 polymer ?
#
loop_
_entity_poly.entity_id
_entity_poly.type
_entity_poly.pdbx_seq_one_letter_code
_entity_poly.pdbx_strand_id
1 'polypeptide(L)'
;MSETTKTPNRTPAGEALTDLILGLFRVNNLSLTWGDRLVAPLGLTSARWQILGAIVAAERPQPVAWLARDLGANRQNVQRIVNDLAKEGLVRFEPNPHHRRAHLVVLTDKGQQTYDAAIRLYDPRVNTLAEGFPIEDLERAGGVMKALRKKFEGEENAEEQS
;
A
#
# COMPACT_ATOMS: atom_id res chain seq x y z
N MET A 1 41.51 -15.43 25.74
CA MET A 1 40.99 -14.03 25.74
C MET A 1 39.89 -13.99 24.70
N SER A 2 38.65 -14.06 25.14
CA SER A 2 37.51 -14.02 24.24
C SER A 2 37.21 -12.55 23.88
N GLU A 3 37.47 -12.17 22.63
CA GLU A 3 36.99 -10.90 22.09
C GLU A 3 35.46 -10.93 22.11
N THR A 4 34.90 -10.21 23.04
CA THR A 4 33.47 -9.91 23.03
C THR A 4 33.22 -8.99 21.84
N THR A 5 32.70 -9.54 20.74
CA THR A 5 32.26 -8.77 19.59
C THR A 5 31.16 -7.83 20.06
N LYS A 6 31.54 -6.58 20.31
CA LYS A 6 30.64 -5.53 20.75
C LYS A 6 29.65 -5.28 19.63
N THR A 7 28.40 -5.71 19.79
CA THR A 7 27.32 -5.39 18.84
C THR A 7 27.32 -3.88 18.64
N PRO A 8 27.34 -3.37 17.38
CA PRO A 8 27.36 -1.94 17.15
C PRO A 8 26.11 -1.33 17.79
N ASN A 9 26.34 -0.41 18.73
CA ASN A 9 25.25 0.31 19.39
C ASN A 9 24.53 1.19 18.37
N ARG A 10 23.19 1.16 18.40
CA ARG A 10 22.39 2.09 17.61
C ARG A 10 22.69 3.53 18.00
N THR A 11 22.66 4.43 17.03
CA THR A 11 22.66 5.87 17.31
C THR A 11 21.28 6.26 17.90
N PRO A 12 21.15 7.40 18.59
CA PRO A 12 19.85 7.88 19.06
C PRO A 12 18.80 8.01 17.96
N ALA A 13 19.22 8.43 16.75
CA ALA A 13 18.35 8.46 15.57
C ALA A 13 17.94 7.05 15.10
N GLY A 14 18.87 6.07 15.16
CA GLY A 14 18.59 4.68 14.84
C GLY A 14 17.63 4.01 15.83
N GLU A 15 17.70 4.37 17.10
CA GLU A 15 16.73 3.93 18.13
C GLU A 15 15.34 4.49 17.86
N ALA A 16 15.23 5.81 17.66
CA ALA A 16 13.97 6.46 17.34
C ALA A 16 13.33 5.91 16.06
N LEU A 17 14.14 5.64 15.03
CA LEU A 17 13.66 5.04 13.79
C LEU A 17 13.17 3.60 14.02
N THR A 18 13.86 2.81 14.86
CA THR A 18 13.43 1.46 15.22
C THR A 18 12.06 1.47 15.88
N ASP A 19 11.84 2.36 16.85
CA ASP A 19 10.56 2.50 17.54
C ASP A 19 9.44 2.91 16.57
N LEU A 20 9.75 3.83 15.65
CA LEU A 20 8.83 4.21 14.59
C LEU A 20 8.45 3.02 13.70
N ILE A 21 9.41 2.23 13.24
CA ILE A 21 9.17 1.05 12.38
C ILE A 21 8.32 0.01 13.12
N LEU A 22 8.61 -0.26 14.39
CA LEU A 22 7.79 -1.18 15.20
C LEU A 22 6.36 -0.66 15.39
N GLY A 23 6.22 0.66 15.58
CA GLY A 23 4.92 1.33 15.60
C GLY A 23 4.16 1.17 14.28
N LEU A 24 4.84 1.36 13.16
CA LEU A 24 4.28 1.18 11.81
C LEU A 24 3.71 -0.22 11.59
N PHE A 25 4.43 -1.27 11.98
CA PHE A 25 3.93 -2.64 11.85
C PHE A 25 2.63 -2.86 12.64
N ARG A 26 2.57 -2.34 13.87
CA ARG A 26 1.36 -2.45 14.71
C ARG A 26 0.19 -1.68 14.12
N VAL A 27 0.41 -0.43 13.71
CA VAL A 27 -0.61 0.41 13.09
C VAL A 27 -1.08 -0.19 11.78
N ASN A 28 -0.17 -0.70 10.95
CA ASN A 28 -0.52 -1.38 9.70
C ASN A 28 -1.48 -2.56 9.94
N ASN A 29 -1.16 -3.45 10.89
CA ASN A 29 -2.00 -4.61 11.18
C ASN A 29 -3.40 -4.20 11.68
N LEU A 30 -3.47 -3.19 12.56
CA LEU A 30 -4.75 -2.65 13.03
C LEU A 30 -5.54 -1.97 11.91
N SER A 31 -4.87 -1.22 11.05
CA SER A 31 -5.49 -0.54 9.91
C SER A 31 -6.07 -1.53 8.90
N LEU A 32 -5.37 -2.63 8.62
CA LEU A 32 -5.87 -3.69 7.74
C LEU A 32 -7.13 -4.34 8.34
N THR A 33 -7.10 -4.71 9.61
CA THR A 33 -8.25 -5.31 10.29
C THR A 33 -9.44 -4.35 10.35
N TRP A 34 -9.19 -3.06 10.62
CA TRP A 34 -10.20 -2.04 10.64
C TRP A 34 -10.81 -1.83 9.25
N GLY A 35 -9.97 -1.73 8.22
CA GLY A 35 -10.40 -1.59 6.83
C GLY A 35 -11.20 -2.81 6.34
N ASP A 36 -10.79 -4.03 6.69
CA ASP A 36 -11.53 -5.25 6.36
C ASP A 36 -12.98 -5.20 6.89
N ARG A 37 -13.15 -4.79 8.14
CA ARG A 37 -14.49 -4.64 8.75
C ARG A 37 -15.31 -3.55 8.06
N LEU A 38 -14.65 -2.45 7.67
CA LEU A 38 -15.31 -1.32 7.04
C LEU A 38 -15.89 -1.69 5.67
N VAL A 39 -15.11 -2.39 4.84
CA VAL A 39 -15.50 -2.71 3.46
C VAL A 39 -16.13 -4.11 3.29
N ALA A 40 -16.22 -4.89 4.36
CA ALA A 40 -16.88 -6.21 4.34
C ALA A 40 -18.30 -6.20 3.76
N PRO A 41 -19.18 -5.21 4.03
CA PRO A 41 -20.50 -5.14 3.42
C PRO A 41 -20.49 -5.04 1.89
N LEU A 42 -19.37 -4.61 1.30
CA LEU A 42 -19.17 -4.50 -0.15
C LEU A 42 -18.51 -5.75 -0.76
N GLY A 43 -18.27 -6.80 0.04
CA GLY A 43 -17.54 -7.99 -0.39
C GLY A 43 -16.04 -7.74 -0.63
N LEU A 44 -15.51 -6.67 -0.06
CA LEU A 44 -14.10 -6.31 -0.16
C LEU A 44 -13.30 -6.69 1.09
N THR A 45 -11.98 -6.75 0.91
CA THR A 45 -10.98 -6.71 1.97
C THR A 45 -10.12 -5.46 1.81
N SER A 46 -9.38 -5.06 2.83
CA SER A 46 -8.41 -3.95 2.76
C SER A 46 -7.46 -4.10 1.59
N ALA A 47 -6.92 -5.30 1.37
CA ALA A 47 -6.00 -5.57 0.27
C ALA A 47 -6.65 -5.36 -1.11
N ARG A 48 -7.89 -5.81 -1.29
CA ARG A 48 -8.67 -5.63 -2.53
C ARG A 48 -9.00 -4.16 -2.74
N TRP A 49 -9.44 -3.48 -1.70
CA TRP A 49 -9.75 -2.05 -1.74
C TRP A 49 -8.53 -1.19 -2.06
N GLN A 50 -7.36 -1.49 -1.47
CA GLN A 50 -6.10 -0.81 -1.80
C GLN A 50 -5.72 -0.95 -3.28
N ILE A 51 -5.93 -2.13 -3.89
CA ILE A 51 -5.68 -2.33 -5.32
C ILE A 51 -6.64 -1.50 -6.17
N LEU A 52 -7.94 -1.49 -5.85
CA LEU A 52 -8.90 -0.62 -6.54
C LEU A 52 -8.50 0.85 -6.42
N GLY A 53 -8.08 1.29 -5.23
CA GLY A 53 -7.58 2.64 -4.98
C GLY A 53 -6.33 2.98 -5.78
N ALA A 54 -5.38 2.05 -5.91
CA ALA A 54 -4.17 2.25 -6.72
C ALA A 54 -4.51 2.41 -8.20
N ILE A 55 -5.51 1.66 -8.72
CA ILE A 55 -5.96 1.78 -10.10
C ILE A 55 -6.62 3.16 -10.32
N VAL A 56 -7.47 3.61 -9.38
CA VAL A 56 -8.11 4.93 -9.44
C VAL A 56 -7.10 6.07 -9.38
N ALA A 57 -6.09 5.95 -8.51
CA ALA A 57 -5.05 6.96 -8.34
C ALA A 57 -4.07 7.04 -9.51
N ALA A 58 -4.00 6.01 -10.34
CA ALA A 58 -3.13 6.00 -11.51
C ALA A 58 -3.69 6.92 -12.60
N GLU A 59 -2.84 7.80 -13.14
CA GLU A 59 -3.22 8.72 -14.23
C GLU A 59 -3.60 7.99 -15.53
N ARG A 60 -3.15 6.74 -15.67
CA ARG A 60 -3.37 5.87 -16.83
C ARG A 60 -3.39 4.42 -16.42
N PRO A 61 -4.03 3.53 -17.19
CA PRO A 61 -4.02 2.09 -16.93
C PRO A 61 -2.59 1.56 -16.79
N GLN A 62 -2.37 0.69 -15.81
CA GLN A 62 -1.06 0.15 -15.45
C GLN A 62 -1.07 -1.37 -15.46
N PRO A 63 0.05 -2.03 -15.77
CA PRO A 63 0.21 -3.46 -15.56
C PRO A 63 0.38 -3.78 -14.05
N VAL A 64 0.08 -5.02 -13.67
CA VAL A 64 0.15 -5.51 -12.28
C VAL A 64 1.51 -5.21 -11.62
N ALA A 65 2.61 -5.31 -12.36
CA ALA A 65 3.95 -5.04 -11.80
C ALA A 65 4.10 -3.60 -11.31
N TRP A 66 3.47 -2.64 -11.98
CA TRP A 66 3.53 -1.23 -11.58
C TRP A 66 2.61 -0.95 -10.39
N LEU A 67 1.41 -1.54 -10.38
CA LEU A 67 0.51 -1.47 -9.22
C LEU A 67 1.18 -2.06 -7.97
N ALA A 68 1.86 -3.19 -8.10
CA ALA A 68 2.58 -3.82 -6.99
C ALA A 68 3.70 -2.91 -6.46
N ARG A 69 4.49 -2.30 -7.34
CA ARG A 69 5.54 -1.35 -6.97
C ARG A 69 4.96 -0.13 -6.26
N ASP A 70 3.89 0.45 -6.79
CA ASP A 70 3.26 1.64 -6.21
C ASP A 70 2.69 1.36 -4.81
N LEU A 71 2.19 0.15 -4.59
CA LEU A 71 1.71 -0.33 -3.29
C LEU A 71 2.83 -0.81 -2.35
N GLY A 72 4.08 -0.94 -2.82
CA GLY A 72 5.14 -1.59 -2.04
C GLY A 72 4.82 -3.05 -1.71
N ALA A 73 4.13 -3.76 -2.59
CA ALA A 73 3.59 -5.09 -2.36
C ALA A 73 4.22 -6.15 -3.27
N ASN A 74 4.19 -7.40 -2.82
CA ASN A 74 4.65 -8.53 -3.61
C ASN A 74 3.81 -8.70 -4.89
N ARG A 75 4.48 -8.72 -6.05
CA ARG A 75 3.84 -8.82 -7.36
C ARG A 75 2.92 -10.04 -7.50
N GLN A 76 3.33 -11.20 -6.99
CA GLN A 76 2.54 -12.45 -7.11
C GLN A 76 1.23 -12.33 -6.31
N ASN A 77 1.30 -11.72 -5.12
CA ASN A 77 0.11 -11.48 -4.31
C ASN A 77 -0.84 -10.50 -5.00
N VAL A 78 -0.33 -9.39 -5.54
CA VAL A 78 -1.14 -8.42 -6.29
C VAL A 78 -1.77 -9.08 -7.52
N GLN A 79 -1.01 -9.90 -8.28
CA GLN A 79 -1.53 -10.65 -9.43
C GLN A 79 -2.70 -11.55 -9.03
N ARG A 80 -2.57 -12.30 -7.93
CA ARG A 80 -3.63 -13.18 -7.42
C ARG A 80 -4.89 -12.37 -7.11
N ILE A 81 -4.76 -11.26 -6.39
CA ILE A 81 -5.90 -10.41 -6.01
C ILE A 81 -6.54 -9.77 -7.25
N VAL A 82 -5.75 -9.28 -8.20
CA VAL A 82 -6.28 -8.71 -9.46
C VAL A 82 -7.05 -9.77 -10.26
N ASN A 83 -6.55 -11.01 -10.32
CA ASN A 83 -7.27 -12.10 -10.96
C ASN A 83 -8.61 -12.40 -10.29
N ASP A 84 -8.67 -12.36 -8.95
CA ASP A 84 -9.91 -12.55 -8.21
C ASP A 84 -10.89 -11.39 -8.44
N LEU A 85 -10.40 -10.14 -8.45
CA LEU A 85 -11.21 -8.96 -8.80
C LEU A 85 -11.75 -9.05 -10.24
N ALA A 86 -10.97 -9.58 -11.18
CA ALA A 86 -11.40 -9.79 -12.56
C ALA A 86 -12.50 -10.85 -12.67
N LYS A 87 -12.40 -11.97 -11.95
CA LYS A 87 -13.44 -13.00 -11.88
C LYS A 87 -14.77 -12.46 -11.35
N GLU A 88 -14.70 -11.50 -10.43
CA GLU A 88 -15.88 -10.85 -9.86
C GLU A 88 -16.39 -9.66 -10.71
N GLY A 89 -15.70 -9.36 -11.80
CA GLY A 89 -16.07 -8.29 -12.73
C GLY A 89 -15.83 -6.87 -12.21
N LEU A 90 -14.92 -6.70 -11.22
CA LEU A 90 -14.56 -5.38 -10.68
C LEU A 90 -13.44 -4.73 -11.49
N VAL A 91 -12.58 -5.52 -12.10
CA VAL A 91 -11.55 -5.08 -13.03
C VAL A 91 -11.60 -5.91 -14.30
N ARG A 92 -10.97 -5.43 -15.36
CA ARG A 92 -10.71 -6.18 -16.60
C ARG A 92 -9.29 -5.97 -17.05
N PHE A 93 -8.79 -6.88 -17.85
CA PHE A 93 -7.50 -6.76 -18.50
C PHE A 93 -7.67 -6.22 -19.91
N GLU A 94 -6.80 -5.28 -20.29
CA GLU A 94 -6.73 -4.73 -21.63
C GLU A 94 -5.35 -5.00 -22.25
N PRO A 95 -5.24 -5.11 -23.58
CA PRO A 95 -3.96 -5.22 -24.26
C PRO A 95 -3.07 -4.01 -23.95
N ASN A 96 -1.80 -4.27 -23.72
CA ASN A 96 -0.79 -3.24 -23.53
C ASN A 96 -0.05 -3.01 -24.87
N PRO A 97 -0.20 -1.85 -25.52
CA PRO A 97 0.44 -1.57 -26.80
C PRO A 97 1.97 -1.58 -26.73
N HIS A 98 2.53 -1.35 -25.55
CA HIS A 98 3.98 -1.29 -25.33
C HIS A 98 4.59 -2.63 -24.88
N HIS A 99 3.77 -3.58 -24.40
CA HIS A 99 4.27 -4.84 -23.86
C HIS A 99 3.23 -5.95 -23.90
N ARG A 100 3.30 -6.80 -24.93
CA ARG A 100 2.28 -7.84 -25.22
C ARG A 100 1.96 -8.81 -24.07
N ARG A 101 2.93 -9.07 -23.16
CA ARG A 101 2.78 -10.01 -22.05
C ARG A 101 2.30 -9.37 -20.74
N ALA A 102 2.27 -8.04 -20.66
CA ALA A 102 1.91 -7.30 -19.47
C ALA A 102 0.61 -6.52 -19.71
N HIS A 103 -0.53 -7.19 -19.61
CA HIS A 103 -1.84 -6.57 -19.76
C HIS A 103 -2.02 -5.41 -18.79
N LEU A 104 -2.75 -4.40 -19.22
CA LEU A 104 -3.18 -3.28 -18.39
C LEU A 104 -4.38 -3.70 -17.55
N VAL A 105 -4.44 -3.22 -16.32
CA VAL A 105 -5.58 -3.43 -15.41
C VAL A 105 -6.43 -2.17 -15.41
N VAL A 106 -7.73 -2.34 -15.65
CA VAL A 106 -8.70 -1.25 -15.75
C VAL A 106 -9.92 -1.57 -14.89
N LEU A 107 -10.47 -0.57 -14.20
CA LEU A 107 -11.74 -0.73 -13.51
C LEU A 107 -12.88 -0.93 -14.52
N THR A 108 -13.83 -1.76 -14.15
CA THR A 108 -15.16 -1.80 -14.77
C THR A 108 -16.06 -0.74 -14.12
N ASP A 109 -17.23 -0.47 -14.71
CA ASP A 109 -18.24 0.40 -14.08
C ASP A 109 -18.64 -0.14 -12.70
N LYS A 110 -18.78 -1.46 -12.57
CA LYS A 110 -19.03 -2.12 -11.28
C LYS A 110 -17.88 -1.88 -10.29
N GLY A 111 -16.63 -1.98 -10.76
CA GLY A 111 -15.44 -1.72 -9.94
C GLY A 111 -15.41 -0.27 -9.45
N GLN A 112 -15.69 0.68 -10.32
CA GLN A 112 -15.76 2.10 -9.95
C GLN A 112 -16.87 2.36 -8.91
N GLN A 113 -18.07 1.85 -9.14
CA GLN A 113 -19.19 1.99 -8.20
C GLN A 113 -18.88 1.36 -6.84
N THR A 114 -18.22 0.20 -6.82
CA THR A 114 -17.80 -0.49 -5.58
C THR A 114 -16.74 0.32 -4.83
N TYR A 115 -15.76 0.87 -5.55
CA TYR A 115 -14.75 1.76 -4.96
C TYR A 115 -15.39 3.02 -4.37
N ASP A 116 -16.27 3.69 -5.11
CA ASP A 116 -16.97 4.90 -4.64
C ASP A 116 -17.82 4.60 -3.41
N ALA A 117 -18.45 3.41 -3.34
CA ALA A 117 -19.19 2.98 -2.16
C ALA A 117 -18.25 2.79 -0.94
N ALA A 118 -17.05 2.24 -1.16
CA ALA A 118 -16.03 2.11 -0.09
C ALA A 118 -15.59 3.48 0.41
N ILE A 119 -15.35 4.45 -0.47
CA ILE A 119 -14.99 5.82 -0.09
C ILE A 119 -16.10 6.47 0.74
N ARG A 120 -17.38 6.30 0.37
CA ARG A 120 -18.50 6.81 1.17
C ARG A 120 -18.56 6.22 2.59
N LEU A 121 -18.11 4.99 2.80
CA LEU A 121 -17.97 4.39 4.13
C LEU A 121 -16.74 4.93 4.87
N TYR A 122 -15.67 5.18 4.15
CA TYR A 122 -14.38 5.57 4.68
C TYR A 122 -14.34 7.02 5.18
N ASP A 123 -14.81 7.96 4.36
CA ASP A 123 -14.67 9.40 4.63
C ASP A 123 -15.16 9.84 6.02
N PRO A 124 -16.38 9.47 6.49
CA PRO A 124 -16.83 9.86 7.83
C PRO A 124 -15.98 9.19 8.93
N ARG A 125 -15.47 7.99 8.69
CA ARG A 125 -14.66 7.25 9.67
C ARG A 125 -13.27 7.82 9.81
N VAL A 126 -12.62 8.16 8.70
CA VAL A 126 -11.29 8.76 8.74
C VAL A 126 -11.35 10.18 9.33
N ASN A 127 -12.41 10.94 9.08
CA ASN A 127 -12.62 12.24 9.70
C ASN A 127 -12.68 12.12 11.23
N THR A 128 -13.44 11.15 11.75
CA THR A 128 -13.49 10.88 13.20
C THR A 128 -12.13 10.43 13.75
N LEU A 129 -11.40 9.59 13.04
CA LEU A 129 -10.06 9.17 13.44
C LEU A 129 -9.05 10.32 13.44
N ALA A 130 -9.25 11.33 12.62
CA ALA A 130 -8.38 12.49 12.54
C ALA A 130 -8.62 13.52 13.68
N GLU A 131 -9.73 13.40 14.41
CA GLU A 131 -10.04 14.30 15.51
C GLU A 131 -8.92 14.29 16.56
N GLY A 132 -8.48 15.49 16.98
CA GLY A 132 -7.41 15.65 17.96
C GLY A 132 -5.98 15.62 17.41
N PHE A 133 -5.79 15.35 16.14
CA PHE A 133 -4.48 15.48 15.49
C PHE A 133 -4.34 16.84 14.78
N PRO A 134 -3.30 17.65 15.09
CA PRO A 134 -2.97 18.80 14.27
C PRO A 134 -2.63 18.37 12.83
N ILE A 135 -3.11 19.12 11.84
CA ILE A 135 -2.86 18.83 10.41
C ILE A 135 -1.35 18.76 10.13
N GLU A 136 -0.58 19.69 10.71
CA GLU A 136 0.87 19.78 10.54
C GLU A 136 1.61 18.52 11.04
N ASP A 137 1.09 17.86 12.08
CA ASP A 137 1.69 16.63 12.60
C ASP A 137 1.40 15.45 11.67
N LEU A 138 0.20 15.39 11.11
CA LEU A 138 -0.15 14.37 10.09
C LEU A 138 0.68 14.55 8.81
N GLU A 139 0.86 15.78 8.35
CA GLU A 139 1.70 16.11 7.19
C GLU A 139 3.17 15.77 7.43
N ARG A 140 3.72 16.09 8.60
CA ARG A 140 5.10 15.72 9.00
C ARG A 140 5.27 14.20 9.02
N ALA A 141 4.33 13.47 9.64
CA ALA A 141 4.35 12.01 9.66
C ALA A 141 4.32 11.44 8.24
N GLY A 142 3.46 11.97 7.37
CA GLY A 142 3.41 11.60 5.96
C GLY A 142 4.73 11.87 5.21
N GLY A 143 5.39 12.97 5.52
CA GLY A 143 6.72 13.33 4.99
C GLY A 143 7.80 12.30 5.38
N VAL A 144 7.82 11.92 6.66
CA VAL A 144 8.75 10.88 7.17
C VAL A 144 8.51 9.54 6.49
N MET A 145 7.24 9.13 6.34
CA MET A 145 6.88 7.90 5.63
C MET A 145 7.38 7.87 4.18
N LYS A 146 7.19 8.98 3.46
CA LYS A 146 7.68 9.12 2.07
C LYS A 146 9.20 9.05 1.97
N ALA A 147 9.91 9.69 2.91
CA ALA A 147 11.37 9.68 2.95
C ALA A 147 11.91 8.27 3.28
N LEU A 148 11.27 7.57 4.23
CA LEU A 148 11.64 6.22 4.61
C LEU A 148 11.42 5.23 3.46
N ARG A 149 10.29 5.34 2.77
CA ARG A 149 10.01 4.54 1.56
C ARG A 149 11.11 4.68 0.51
N LYS A 150 11.52 5.92 0.18
CA LYS A 150 12.61 6.17 -0.78
C LYS A 150 13.93 5.54 -0.37
N LYS A 151 14.23 5.49 0.93
CA LYS A 151 15.46 4.85 1.44
C LYS A 151 15.41 3.33 1.22
N PHE A 152 14.30 2.69 1.56
CA PHE A 152 14.14 1.25 1.31
C PHE A 152 14.20 0.90 -0.18
N GLU A 153 13.51 1.65 -1.05
CA GLU A 153 13.57 1.45 -2.50
C GLU A 153 15.01 1.63 -3.04
N GLY A 154 15.80 2.53 -2.44
CA GLY A 154 17.20 2.74 -2.79
C GLY A 154 18.11 1.57 -2.39
N GLU A 155 17.88 0.96 -1.24
CA GLU A 155 18.64 -0.22 -0.76
C GLU A 155 18.33 -1.46 -1.62
N GLU A 156 17.05 -1.73 -1.93
CA GLU A 156 16.66 -2.83 -2.82
C GLU A 156 17.33 -2.74 -4.20
N ASN A 157 17.34 -1.55 -4.81
CA ASN A 157 17.98 -1.34 -6.11
C ASN A 157 19.52 -1.52 -6.05
N ALA A 158 20.17 -1.23 -4.94
CA ALA A 158 21.60 -1.42 -4.76
C ALA A 158 21.96 -2.91 -4.62
N GLU A 159 21.12 -3.71 -3.96
CA GLU A 159 21.32 -5.16 -3.82
C GLU A 159 21.10 -5.90 -5.14
N GLU A 160 20.14 -5.49 -5.98
CA GLU A 160 19.89 -6.09 -7.30
C GLU A 160 21.03 -5.83 -8.30
N GLN A 161 21.89 -4.83 -8.06
CA GLN A 161 23.03 -4.49 -8.94
C GLN A 161 24.36 -5.08 -8.47
N SER A 162 24.41 -5.80 -7.35
CA SER A 162 25.61 -6.40 -6.75
C SER A 162 25.67 -7.88 -6.99
#